data_4cef2ceb43d46eddcbbbd9a345e285d5
#
_entry.id   4cef2ceb43d46eddcbbbd9a345e285d5
#
_cell.length_a   1.000
_cell.length_b   1.000
_cell.length_c   1.000
_cell.angle_alpha   90.00
_cell.angle_beta   90.00
_cell.angle_gamma   90.00
#
_symmetry.space_group_name_H-M   'P 1'
#
loop_
_entity.id
_entity.type
_entity.pdbx_description
1 polymer ?
#
loop_
_entity_poly.entity_id
_entity_poly.type
_entity_poly.pdbx_seq_one_letter_code
_entity_poly.pdbx_strand_id
1 'polypeptide(L)'
;MKPIEVSVAEARRIAVRAQLLDGTATNMLDTVRGLGYLQIDPISSVAPPQYLVLWSRLGAYDRAELDRLLWERHELVEWRAFIYPIEDLPMLRAFMRRGSRRGSEWLKENAAFRRYVMRELERRGPLLSREIETHHTRQGAERHDWWGARQMGLMLEVLSNRGLVAVAGRRGKQRVWDLAERVYPATETMSLREAEALRKEKRFRALGVKLERGKLLAHPDAVDGPIPNRVTFLSPFDRLIHDRARTEALWNFYYRLEMYVPKLKREYSYYVLPILRGDKLVGRIEPVWDRKAGELKVNGIWWEGKPGSVTRPLRELERWLASS
;
A
#
# COMPACT_ATOMS: atom_id res chain seq x y z
N MET A 1 2.71 23.50 -15.46
CA MET A 1 1.51 23.67 -16.32
C MET A 1 0.26 23.74 -15.43
N LYS A 2 -0.85 24.35 -15.91
CA LYS A 2 -2.10 24.43 -15.13
C LYS A 2 -2.95 23.19 -15.34
N PRO A 3 -3.67 22.70 -14.29
CA PRO A 3 -4.65 21.62 -14.44
C PRO A 3 -5.73 21.98 -15.47
N ILE A 4 -6.25 20.98 -16.16
CA ILE A 4 -7.24 21.13 -17.24
C ILE A 4 -8.60 20.63 -16.73
N GLU A 5 -9.65 21.41 -16.84
CA GLU A 5 -11.01 20.97 -16.49
C GLU A 5 -11.51 19.99 -17.57
N VAL A 6 -12.06 18.85 -17.14
CA VAL A 6 -12.49 17.77 -18.03
C VAL A 6 -13.89 17.27 -17.66
N SER A 7 -14.57 16.68 -18.64
CA SER A 7 -15.86 16.00 -18.41
C SER A 7 -15.70 14.75 -17.56
N VAL A 8 -16.80 14.26 -16.98
CA VAL A 8 -16.80 13.01 -16.19
C VAL A 8 -16.33 11.81 -17.03
N ALA A 9 -16.70 11.73 -18.30
CA ALA A 9 -16.30 10.64 -19.17
C ALA A 9 -14.79 10.64 -19.47
N GLU A 10 -14.21 11.80 -19.79
CA GLU A 10 -12.77 11.96 -19.95
C GLU A 10 -12.04 11.66 -18.65
N ALA A 11 -12.51 12.21 -17.52
CA ALA A 11 -11.93 11.99 -16.21
C ALA A 11 -11.84 10.51 -15.81
N ARG A 12 -12.85 9.69 -16.12
CA ARG A 12 -12.85 8.25 -15.90
C ARG A 12 -11.73 7.58 -16.70
N ARG A 13 -11.66 7.84 -18.01
CA ARG A 13 -10.63 7.24 -18.87
C ARG A 13 -9.23 7.64 -18.43
N ILE A 14 -9.02 8.92 -18.19
CA ILE A 14 -7.75 9.44 -17.65
C ILE A 14 -7.38 8.77 -16.34
N ALA A 15 -8.32 8.67 -15.39
CA ALA A 15 -8.05 8.07 -14.09
C ALA A 15 -7.68 6.57 -14.20
N VAL A 16 -8.34 5.81 -15.08
CA VAL A 16 -8.05 4.40 -15.33
C VAL A 16 -6.68 4.22 -15.96
N ARG A 17 -6.33 5.05 -16.96
CA ARG A 17 -5.02 5.05 -17.62
C ARG A 17 -3.89 5.43 -16.67
N ALA A 18 -4.03 6.54 -15.95
CA ALA A 18 -3.04 7.01 -14.99
C ALA A 18 -2.76 5.97 -13.88
N GLN A 19 -3.75 5.13 -13.58
CA GLN A 19 -3.62 4.02 -12.65
C GLN A 19 -3.24 2.69 -13.31
N LEU A 20 -2.83 2.69 -14.59
CA LEU A 20 -2.35 1.53 -15.33
C LEU A 20 -3.35 0.36 -15.37
N LEU A 21 -4.65 0.67 -15.37
CA LEU A 21 -5.73 -0.32 -15.43
C LEU A 21 -6.24 -0.55 -16.87
N ASP A 22 -5.64 0.11 -17.84
CA ASP A 22 -5.91 0.02 -19.27
C ASP A 22 -5.12 -1.10 -19.98
N GLY A 23 -4.35 -1.90 -19.25
CA GLY A 23 -3.55 -3.00 -19.78
C GLY A 23 -2.14 -2.60 -20.24
N THR A 24 -1.70 -1.38 -19.93
CA THR A 24 -0.35 -0.87 -20.28
C THR A 24 0.74 -1.26 -19.29
N ALA A 25 0.38 -1.81 -18.13
CA ALA A 25 1.36 -2.28 -17.14
C ALA A 25 2.15 -3.49 -17.68
N THR A 26 3.48 -3.42 -17.70
CA THR A 26 4.35 -4.46 -18.25
C THR A 26 5.21 -5.16 -17.21
N ASN A 27 5.61 -4.46 -16.15
CA ASN A 27 6.42 -4.99 -15.07
C ASN A 27 6.06 -4.37 -13.72
N MET A 28 6.51 -5.01 -12.65
CA MET A 28 6.13 -4.64 -11.29
C MET A 28 6.72 -3.30 -10.86
N LEU A 29 8.00 -3.07 -11.13
CA LEU A 29 8.70 -1.86 -10.69
C LEU A 29 8.07 -0.60 -11.30
N ASP A 30 7.87 -0.60 -12.62
CA ASP A 30 7.25 0.54 -13.31
C ASP A 30 5.78 0.73 -12.92
N THR A 31 5.08 -0.38 -12.60
CA THR A 31 3.73 -0.29 -12.03
C THR A 31 3.75 0.43 -10.68
N VAL A 32 4.68 0.09 -9.78
CA VAL A 32 4.80 0.79 -8.48
C VAL A 32 5.20 2.25 -8.66
N ARG A 33 6.11 2.54 -9.59
CA ARG A 33 6.49 3.92 -9.96
C ARG A 33 5.31 4.74 -10.45
N GLY A 34 4.50 4.18 -11.37
CA GLY A 34 3.29 4.84 -11.90
C GLY A 34 2.24 5.06 -10.81
N LEU A 35 2.02 4.10 -9.94
CA LEU A 35 1.12 4.22 -8.80
C LEU A 35 1.66 5.18 -7.72
N GLY A 36 2.98 5.34 -7.62
CA GLY A 36 3.69 6.11 -6.62
C GLY A 36 3.88 5.40 -5.28
N TYR A 37 3.04 4.45 -4.91
CA TYR A 37 3.22 3.53 -3.77
C TYR A 37 2.21 2.38 -3.79
N LEU A 38 2.51 1.33 -3.02
CA LEU A 38 1.55 0.28 -2.64
C LEU A 38 1.31 0.34 -1.13
N GLN A 39 0.08 0.10 -0.71
CA GLN A 39 -0.24 -0.03 0.72
C GLN A 39 -0.13 -1.48 1.16
N ILE A 40 0.59 -1.72 2.26
CA ILE A 40 0.68 -3.01 2.92
C ILE A 40 -0.41 -3.09 3.99
N ASP A 41 -1.18 -4.19 3.97
CA ASP A 41 -2.16 -4.48 5.02
C ASP A 41 -2.15 -5.98 5.33
N PRO A 42 -2.31 -6.40 6.59
CA PRO A 42 -2.32 -7.80 7.00
C PRO A 42 -3.58 -8.59 6.56
N ILE A 43 -4.64 -7.90 6.14
CA ILE A 43 -5.88 -8.54 5.71
C ILE A 43 -5.65 -9.32 4.43
N SER A 44 -6.13 -10.56 4.41
CA SER A 44 -5.86 -11.49 3.33
C SER A 44 -7.02 -12.48 3.12
N SER A 45 -8.23 -11.95 2.87
CA SER A 45 -9.38 -12.80 2.50
C SER A 45 -9.17 -13.49 1.15
N VAL A 46 -8.51 -12.82 0.23
CA VAL A 46 -8.09 -13.35 -1.09
C VAL A 46 -6.56 -13.43 -1.11
N ALA A 47 -5.93 -12.28 -1.17
CA ALA A 47 -4.49 -12.07 -1.04
C ALA A 47 -4.24 -10.74 -0.33
N PRO A 48 -3.04 -10.51 0.23
CA PRO A 48 -2.68 -9.20 0.77
C PRO A 48 -2.89 -8.08 -0.26
N PRO A 49 -3.37 -6.89 0.17
CA PRO A 49 -3.79 -5.81 -0.72
C PRO A 49 -2.77 -5.40 -1.78
N GLN A 50 -1.48 -5.30 -1.40
CA GLN A 50 -0.41 -4.93 -2.33
C GLN A 50 -0.31 -5.88 -3.52
N TYR A 51 -0.52 -7.18 -3.30
CA TYR A 51 -0.51 -8.17 -4.37
C TYR A 51 -1.76 -8.09 -5.25
N LEU A 52 -2.95 -7.81 -4.68
CA LEU A 52 -4.17 -7.62 -5.46
C LEU A 52 -4.12 -6.34 -6.32
N VAL A 53 -3.51 -5.27 -5.80
CA VAL A 53 -3.29 -4.03 -6.58
C VAL A 53 -2.39 -4.29 -7.78
N LEU A 54 -1.33 -5.07 -7.62
CA LEU A 54 -0.46 -5.47 -8.73
C LEU A 54 -1.18 -6.41 -9.69
N TRP A 55 -1.91 -7.42 -9.18
CA TRP A 55 -2.66 -8.36 -10.00
C TRP A 55 -3.68 -7.68 -10.91
N SER A 56 -4.40 -6.69 -10.42
CA SER A 56 -5.38 -5.97 -11.24
C SER A 56 -4.77 -5.24 -12.45
N ARG A 57 -3.47 -4.97 -12.44
CA ARG A 57 -2.71 -4.33 -13.54
C ARG A 57 -1.98 -5.35 -14.41
N LEU A 58 -1.21 -6.22 -13.77
CA LEU A 58 -0.28 -7.14 -14.44
C LEU A 58 -0.93 -8.48 -14.85
N GLY A 59 -2.08 -8.85 -14.24
CA GLY A 59 -2.59 -10.21 -14.32
C GLY A 59 -1.77 -11.17 -13.47
N ALA A 60 -1.50 -12.37 -13.98
CA ALA A 60 -0.63 -13.33 -13.29
C ALA A 60 0.84 -12.87 -13.33
N TYR A 61 1.50 -12.87 -12.17
CA TYR A 61 2.90 -12.51 -12.01
C TYR A 61 3.53 -13.31 -10.85
N ASP A 62 4.85 -13.40 -10.81
CA ASP A 62 5.60 -14.00 -9.70
C ASP A 62 5.61 -13.06 -8.48
N ARG A 63 5.02 -13.49 -7.36
CA ARG A 63 4.95 -12.69 -6.13
C ARG A 63 6.32 -12.47 -5.48
N ALA A 64 7.26 -13.42 -5.67
CA ALA A 64 8.61 -13.30 -5.15
C ALA A 64 9.36 -12.12 -5.76
N GLU A 65 8.91 -11.62 -6.92
CA GLU A 65 9.49 -10.43 -7.55
C GLU A 65 9.39 -9.19 -6.65
N LEU A 66 8.32 -9.05 -5.86
CA LEU A 66 8.20 -7.94 -4.92
C LEU A 66 9.26 -8.00 -3.81
N ASP A 67 9.55 -9.20 -3.32
CA ASP A 67 10.59 -9.40 -2.31
C ASP A 67 11.99 -9.17 -2.91
N ARG A 68 12.24 -9.60 -4.16
CA ARG A 68 13.48 -9.30 -4.87
C ARG A 68 13.70 -7.80 -5.07
N LEU A 69 12.67 -7.06 -5.46
CA LEU A 69 12.73 -5.60 -5.62
C LEU A 69 12.99 -4.87 -4.30
N LEU A 70 12.40 -5.35 -3.21
CA LEU A 70 12.53 -4.75 -1.88
C LEU A 70 13.86 -5.09 -1.20
N TRP A 71 14.24 -6.38 -1.19
CA TRP A 71 15.25 -6.89 -0.27
C TRP A 71 16.56 -7.32 -0.95
N GLU A 72 16.55 -7.61 -2.25
CA GLU A 72 17.74 -8.03 -2.98
C GLU A 72 18.29 -6.90 -3.87
N ARG A 73 17.41 -6.28 -4.67
CA ARG A 73 17.79 -5.20 -5.60
C ARG A 73 17.69 -3.80 -5.00
N HIS A 74 16.97 -3.65 -3.91
CA HIS A 74 16.73 -2.36 -3.24
C HIS A 74 16.19 -1.26 -4.17
N GLU A 75 15.37 -1.64 -5.15
CA GLU A 75 14.69 -0.73 -6.07
C GLU A 75 13.37 -0.19 -5.50
N LEU A 76 12.87 -0.85 -4.46
CA LEU A 76 11.74 -0.44 -3.66
C LEU A 76 12.14 -0.32 -2.18
N VAL A 77 11.35 0.44 -1.41
CA VAL A 77 11.57 0.65 0.02
C VAL A 77 10.26 0.59 0.80
N GLU A 78 10.25 -0.12 1.94
CA GLU A 78 9.11 -0.14 2.86
C GLU A 78 9.25 0.97 3.90
N TRP A 79 8.21 1.83 4.03
CA TRP A 79 8.10 2.81 5.10
C TRP A 79 6.63 3.06 5.46
N ARG A 80 6.29 3.05 6.77
CA ARG A 80 4.94 3.29 7.32
C ARG A 80 3.85 2.40 6.70
N ALA A 81 4.12 1.12 6.52
CA ALA A 81 3.22 0.18 5.86
C ALA A 81 2.88 0.54 4.41
N PHE A 82 3.79 1.23 3.72
CA PHE A 82 3.73 1.49 2.29
C PHE A 82 5.04 1.07 1.63
N ILE A 83 4.96 0.66 0.38
CA ILE A 83 6.09 0.37 -0.49
C ILE A 83 6.21 1.51 -1.49
N TYR A 84 7.38 2.11 -1.56
CA TYR A 84 7.70 3.23 -2.46
C TYR A 84 8.83 2.85 -3.40
N PRO A 85 8.92 3.47 -4.60
CA PRO A 85 10.14 3.43 -5.39
C PRO A 85 11.32 4.03 -4.62
N ILE A 86 12.53 3.48 -4.81
CA ILE A 86 13.73 3.96 -4.10
C ILE A 86 14.06 5.43 -4.42
N GLU A 87 13.70 5.89 -5.59
CA GLU A 87 13.86 7.29 -6.04
C GLU A 87 13.08 8.30 -5.17
N ASP A 88 12.11 7.81 -4.41
CA ASP A 88 11.35 8.62 -3.45
C ASP A 88 12.05 8.79 -2.10
N LEU A 89 13.16 8.08 -1.86
CA LEU A 89 13.83 8.09 -0.58
C LEU A 89 14.28 9.48 -0.10
N PRO A 90 14.78 10.40 -0.95
CA PRO A 90 15.08 11.78 -0.52
C PRO A 90 13.85 12.50 0.06
N MET A 91 12.70 12.35 -0.60
CA MET A 91 11.41 12.88 -0.14
C MET A 91 10.98 12.23 1.18
N LEU A 92 11.06 10.89 1.29
CA LEU A 92 10.71 10.16 2.51
C LEU A 92 11.61 10.55 3.68
N ARG A 93 12.92 10.71 3.45
CA ARG A 93 13.87 11.17 4.48
C ARG A 93 13.55 12.58 4.99
N ALA A 94 13.04 13.48 4.16
CA ALA A 94 12.56 14.78 4.61
C ALA A 94 11.40 14.65 5.61
N PHE A 95 10.44 13.75 5.33
CA PHE A 95 9.35 13.44 6.28
C PHE A 95 9.81 12.70 7.54
N MET A 96 10.79 11.80 7.42
CA MET A 96 11.42 11.11 8.55
C MET A 96 12.08 12.12 9.51
N ARG A 97 12.87 13.07 8.98
CA ARG A 97 13.52 14.14 9.78
C ARG A 97 12.50 15.01 10.51
N ARG A 98 11.41 15.40 9.84
CA ARG A 98 10.34 16.15 10.48
C ARG A 98 9.75 15.36 11.66
N GLY A 99 9.40 14.08 11.43
CA GLY A 99 8.72 13.23 12.41
C GLY A 99 7.39 13.82 12.90
N SER A 100 6.87 13.28 14.00
CA SER A 100 5.76 13.87 14.75
C SER A 100 6.27 14.43 16.08
N ARG A 101 5.67 15.53 16.57
CA ARG A 101 5.97 16.11 17.89
C ARG A 101 5.79 15.05 18.99
N ARG A 102 4.64 14.37 19.00
CA ARG A 102 4.34 13.32 19.99
C ARG A 102 5.36 12.17 19.97
N GLY A 103 5.78 11.72 18.77
CA GLY A 103 6.81 10.68 18.67
C GLY A 103 8.17 11.14 19.18
N SER A 104 8.53 12.42 18.98
CA SER A 104 9.77 13.00 19.47
C SER A 104 9.79 13.12 21.00
N GLU A 105 8.68 13.55 21.60
CA GLU A 105 8.50 13.63 23.05
C GLU A 105 8.58 12.23 23.68
N TRP A 106 7.85 11.25 23.10
CA TRP A 106 7.86 9.87 23.57
C TRP A 106 9.27 9.24 23.51
N LEU A 107 10.06 9.49 22.46
CA LEU A 107 11.44 9.01 22.36
C LEU A 107 12.37 9.65 23.40
N LYS A 108 12.12 10.87 23.85
CA LYS A 108 12.87 11.51 24.93
C LYS A 108 12.54 10.86 26.27
N GLU A 109 11.27 10.65 26.56
CA GLU A 109 10.78 9.97 27.78
C GLU A 109 11.30 8.53 27.87
N ASN A 110 11.46 7.85 26.73
CA ASN A 110 11.93 6.46 26.63
C ASN A 110 13.40 6.38 26.14
N ALA A 111 14.25 7.33 26.53
CA ALA A 111 15.61 7.43 26.01
C ALA A 111 16.50 6.21 26.33
N ALA A 112 16.35 5.60 27.50
CA ALA A 112 17.08 4.38 27.90
C ALA A 112 16.68 3.20 27.00
N PHE A 113 15.39 3.01 26.79
CA PHE A 113 14.86 1.95 25.91
C PHE A 113 15.31 2.15 24.46
N ARG A 114 15.24 3.38 23.95
CA ARG A 114 15.77 3.70 22.61
C ARG A 114 17.25 3.31 22.47
N ARG A 115 18.10 3.72 23.44
CA ARG A 115 19.54 3.38 23.42
C ARG A 115 19.80 1.88 23.45
N TYR A 116 18.98 1.14 24.21
CA TYR A 116 19.04 -0.31 24.25
C TYR A 116 18.76 -0.92 22.86
N VAL A 117 17.62 -0.57 22.23
CA VAL A 117 17.24 -1.10 20.92
C VAL A 117 18.29 -0.75 19.85
N MET A 118 18.76 0.49 19.82
CA MET A 118 19.79 0.91 18.85
C MET A 118 21.09 0.12 19.01
N ARG A 119 21.57 -0.09 20.23
CA ARG A 119 22.77 -0.89 20.52
C ARG A 119 22.61 -2.36 20.12
N GLU A 120 21.42 -2.96 20.35
CA GLU A 120 21.18 -4.34 19.95
C GLU A 120 21.25 -4.51 18.42
N LEU A 121 20.64 -3.59 17.67
CA LEU A 121 20.72 -3.59 16.20
C LEU A 121 22.14 -3.29 15.70
N GLU A 122 22.85 -2.35 16.34
CA GLU A 122 24.24 -2.02 15.98
C GLU A 122 25.16 -3.23 16.14
N ARG A 123 25.04 -3.95 17.28
CA ARG A 123 25.93 -5.06 17.66
C ARG A 123 25.59 -6.37 16.94
N ARG A 124 24.31 -6.68 16.72
CA ARG A 124 23.83 -7.99 16.27
C ARG A 124 23.35 -8.01 14.82
N GLY A 125 23.18 -6.83 14.20
CA GLY A 125 22.65 -6.70 12.85
C GLY A 125 21.12 -6.84 12.77
N PRO A 126 20.58 -7.31 11.65
CA PRO A 126 19.14 -7.40 11.43
C PRO A 126 18.45 -8.38 12.39
N LEU A 127 17.41 -7.92 13.11
CA LEU A 127 16.71 -8.67 14.15
C LEU A 127 15.20 -8.61 13.99
N LEU A 128 14.53 -9.69 14.40
CA LEU A 128 13.08 -9.65 14.70
C LEU A 128 12.85 -8.93 16.03
N SER A 129 11.69 -8.28 16.19
CA SER A 129 11.29 -7.64 17.45
C SER A 129 11.48 -8.56 18.66
N ARG A 130 11.04 -9.81 18.58
CA ARG A 130 11.18 -10.81 19.65
C ARG A 130 12.63 -11.18 19.99
N GLU A 131 13.55 -11.06 19.06
CA GLU A 131 14.97 -11.36 19.30
C GLU A 131 15.64 -10.28 20.17
N ILE A 132 15.20 -9.02 20.02
CA ILE A 132 15.60 -7.90 20.87
C ILE A 132 15.06 -8.09 22.29
N GLU A 133 13.78 -8.42 22.42
CA GLU A 133 13.11 -8.63 23.72
C GLU A 133 13.77 -9.76 24.53
N THR A 134 14.01 -10.90 23.89
CA THR A 134 14.60 -12.08 24.55
C THR A 134 15.96 -11.77 25.14
N HIS A 135 16.76 -10.95 24.46
CA HIS A 135 18.07 -10.58 24.98
C HIS A 135 17.99 -9.68 26.21
N HIS A 136 17.02 -8.76 26.24
CA HIS A 136 16.82 -7.88 27.39
C HIS A 136 16.35 -8.64 28.63
N THR A 137 15.41 -9.59 28.48
CA THR A 137 14.92 -10.41 29.60
C THR A 137 15.98 -11.36 30.19
N ARG A 138 17.00 -11.79 29.41
CA ARG A 138 18.09 -12.66 29.89
C ARG A 138 19.16 -11.92 30.69
N GLN A 139 19.24 -10.60 30.62
CA GLN A 139 20.27 -9.79 31.31
C GLN A 139 19.87 -9.38 32.75
N GLY A 140 18.85 -9.98 33.36
CA GLY A 140 18.52 -9.74 34.76
C GLY A 140 17.95 -8.36 35.06
N ALA A 141 17.30 -7.72 34.10
CA ALA A 141 16.60 -6.46 34.34
C ALA A 141 15.52 -6.65 35.41
N GLU A 142 15.55 -5.76 36.42
CA GLU A 142 14.51 -5.73 37.46
C GLU A 142 13.11 -5.60 36.83
N ARG A 143 12.08 -6.13 37.51
CA ARG A 143 10.68 -6.19 37.02
C ARG A 143 10.10 -4.84 36.51
N HIS A 144 10.71 -3.73 36.84
CA HIS A 144 10.29 -2.38 36.44
C HIS A 144 10.73 -1.96 35.01
N ASP A 145 11.72 -2.65 34.41
CA ASP A 145 12.25 -2.34 33.07
C ASP A 145 11.71 -3.29 31.97
N TRP A 146 10.64 -4.05 32.27
CA TRP A 146 10.06 -4.96 31.30
C TRP A 146 9.22 -4.22 30.25
N TRP A 147 9.82 -3.98 29.12
CA TRP A 147 9.12 -3.51 27.92
C TRP A 147 8.53 -4.73 27.18
N GLY A 148 7.23 -4.95 27.33
CA GLY A 148 6.53 -6.05 26.66
C GLY A 148 6.53 -5.90 25.14
N ALA A 149 6.16 -7.00 24.44
CA ALA A 149 6.12 -7.09 22.97
C ALA A 149 5.43 -5.90 22.28
N ARG A 150 4.38 -5.36 22.90
CA ARG A 150 3.66 -4.19 22.40
C ARG A 150 4.51 -2.91 22.43
N GLN A 151 5.30 -2.71 23.48
CA GLN A 151 6.17 -1.53 23.61
C GLN A 151 7.38 -1.63 22.69
N MET A 152 7.97 -2.82 22.51
CA MET A 152 9.02 -3.05 21.53
C MET A 152 8.55 -2.75 20.12
N GLY A 153 7.38 -3.26 19.73
CA GLY A 153 6.77 -2.94 18.44
C GLY A 153 6.57 -1.43 18.25
N LEU A 154 6.06 -0.74 19.28
CA LEU A 154 5.89 0.73 19.25
C LEU A 154 7.24 1.45 19.12
N MET A 155 8.28 1.04 19.84
CA MET A 155 9.62 1.63 19.74
C MET A 155 10.16 1.52 18.32
N LEU A 156 10.13 0.32 17.73
CA LEU A 156 10.60 0.07 16.37
C LEU A 156 9.81 0.89 15.33
N GLU A 157 8.48 0.98 15.48
CA GLU A 157 7.64 1.82 14.61
C GLU A 157 7.99 3.32 14.72
N VAL A 158 8.19 3.83 15.93
CA VAL A 158 8.54 5.25 16.14
C VAL A 158 9.95 5.54 15.61
N LEU A 159 10.91 4.64 15.83
CA LEU A 159 12.26 4.77 15.28
C LEU A 159 12.26 4.71 13.75
N SER A 160 11.47 3.80 13.15
CA SER A 160 11.31 3.71 11.71
C SER A 160 10.65 4.96 11.12
N ASN A 161 9.61 5.47 11.78
CA ASN A 161 8.98 6.73 11.37
C ASN A 161 9.95 7.92 11.37
N ARG A 162 11.02 7.84 12.18
CA ARG A 162 12.10 8.84 12.26
C ARG A 162 13.28 8.54 11.36
N GLY A 163 13.26 7.40 10.64
CA GLY A 163 14.36 6.97 9.78
C GLY A 163 15.64 6.61 10.55
N LEU A 164 15.53 6.15 11.80
CA LEU A 164 16.63 5.66 12.62
C LEU A 164 16.82 4.15 12.45
N VAL A 165 15.70 3.43 12.27
CA VAL A 165 15.69 2.02 11.88
C VAL A 165 14.84 1.85 10.63
N ALA A 166 15.04 0.75 9.91
CA ALA A 166 14.29 0.40 8.71
C ALA A 166 13.91 -1.08 8.72
N VAL A 167 12.93 -1.44 7.91
CA VAL A 167 12.63 -2.83 7.60
C VAL A 167 13.69 -3.31 6.61
N ALA A 168 14.49 -4.28 7.02
CA ALA A 168 15.58 -4.87 6.23
C ALA A 168 15.14 -6.18 5.54
N GLY A 169 13.94 -6.67 5.83
CA GLY A 169 13.43 -7.91 5.27
C GLY A 169 12.25 -8.45 6.05
N ARG A 170 11.86 -9.69 5.70
CA ARG A 170 10.80 -10.42 6.39
C ARG A 170 11.20 -11.87 6.65
N ARG A 171 10.79 -12.40 7.81
CA ARG A 171 10.80 -13.84 8.10
C ARG A 171 9.35 -14.30 8.29
N GLY A 172 8.77 -14.87 7.25
CA GLY A 172 7.34 -15.08 7.14
C GLY A 172 6.58 -13.74 7.16
N LYS A 173 5.65 -13.56 8.11
CA LYS A 173 4.89 -12.29 8.23
C LYS A 173 5.58 -11.23 9.11
N GLN A 174 6.67 -11.57 9.78
CA GLN A 174 7.34 -10.69 10.73
C GLN A 174 8.41 -9.83 10.04
N ARG A 175 8.46 -8.55 10.39
CA ARG A 175 9.48 -7.62 9.92
C ARG A 175 10.81 -7.90 10.61
N VAL A 176 11.87 -7.89 9.82
CA VAL A 176 13.25 -7.85 10.28
C VAL A 176 13.71 -6.39 10.25
N TRP A 177 14.28 -5.93 11.36
CA TRP A 177 14.65 -4.54 11.56
C TRP A 177 16.18 -4.38 11.61
N ASP A 178 16.69 -3.33 10.98
CA ASP A 178 18.08 -2.94 11.10
C ASP A 178 18.23 -1.42 11.16
N LEU A 179 19.45 -0.94 11.39
CA LEU A 179 19.77 0.48 11.32
C LEU A 179 19.46 1.03 9.93
N ALA A 180 18.78 2.17 9.87
CA ALA A 180 18.36 2.76 8.60
C ALA A 180 19.54 3.10 7.68
N GLU A 181 20.70 3.41 8.22
CA GLU A 181 21.93 3.66 7.45
C GLU A 181 22.51 2.43 6.76
N ARG A 182 22.16 1.22 7.22
CA ARG A 182 22.55 -0.04 6.58
C ARG A 182 21.58 -0.48 5.48
N VAL A 183 20.32 -0.03 5.60
CA VAL A 183 19.24 -0.44 4.69
C VAL A 183 19.03 0.57 3.57
N TYR A 184 19.10 1.86 3.88
CA TYR A 184 18.85 2.91 2.92
C TYR A 184 20.15 3.45 2.31
N PRO A 185 20.26 3.53 0.98
CA PRO A 185 21.41 4.16 0.34
C PRO A 185 21.55 5.63 0.73
N ALA A 186 22.74 6.17 0.58
CA ALA A 186 22.96 7.61 0.68
C ALA A 186 22.11 8.34 -0.37
N THR A 187 21.52 9.47 0.01
CA THR A 187 20.66 10.27 -0.86
C THR A 187 20.95 11.75 -0.70
N GLU A 188 20.61 12.52 -1.70
CA GLU A 188 20.60 13.98 -1.60
C GLU A 188 19.63 14.47 -0.52
N THR A 189 19.96 15.62 0.05
CA THR A 189 19.11 16.25 1.06
C THR A 189 18.03 17.07 0.38
N MET A 190 16.78 16.78 0.73
CA MET A 190 15.60 17.51 0.26
C MET A 190 14.98 18.30 1.43
N SER A 191 14.57 19.54 1.21
CA SER A 191 13.82 20.30 2.21
C SER A 191 12.39 19.74 2.36
N LEU A 192 11.77 19.99 3.52
CA LEU A 192 10.38 19.55 3.74
C LEU A 192 9.40 20.18 2.73
N ARG A 193 9.61 21.44 2.37
CA ARG A 193 8.77 22.15 1.39
C ARG A 193 8.84 21.50 0.01
N GLU A 194 10.03 21.16 -0.46
CA GLU A 194 10.23 20.44 -1.71
C GLU A 194 9.61 19.05 -1.66
N ALA A 195 9.80 18.31 -0.56
CA ALA A 195 9.22 16.99 -0.37
C ALA A 195 7.68 17.01 -0.39
N GLU A 196 7.06 18.01 0.24
CA GLU A 196 5.60 18.20 0.22
C GLU A 196 5.09 18.55 -1.19
N ALA A 197 5.80 19.41 -1.91
CA ALA A 197 5.48 19.76 -3.29
C ALA A 197 5.60 18.56 -4.22
N LEU A 198 6.71 17.82 -4.14
CA LEU A 198 6.95 16.61 -4.93
C LEU A 198 5.90 15.53 -4.65
N ARG A 199 5.57 15.27 -3.38
CA ARG A 199 4.53 14.30 -3.00
C ARG A 199 3.16 14.68 -3.58
N LYS A 200 2.81 15.96 -3.53
CA LYS A 200 1.55 16.47 -4.08
C LYS A 200 1.49 16.28 -5.59
N GLU A 201 2.58 16.62 -6.28
CA GLU A 201 2.71 16.46 -7.73
C GLU A 201 2.64 14.98 -8.15
N LYS A 202 3.44 14.10 -7.54
CA LYS A 202 3.43 12.67 -7.81
C LYS A 202 2.04 12.04 -7.53
N ARG A 203 1.37 12.49 -6.46
CA ARG A 203 0.00 12.03 -6.18
C ARG A 203 -0.96 12.44 -7.28
N PHE A 204 -0.91 13.68 -7.75
CA PHE A 204 -1.79 14.18 -8.79
C PHE A 204 -1.55 13.47 -10.12
N ARG A 205 -0.29 13.33 -10.51
CA ARG A 205 0.10 12.60 -11.72
C ARG A 205 -0.38 11.15 -11.69
N ALA A 206 -0.12 10.42 -10.60
CA ALA A 206 -0.54 9.04 -10.44
C ALA A 206 -2.06 8.86 -10.45
N LEU A 207 -2.84 9.80 -9.93
CA LEU A 207 -4.30 9.76 -9.97
C LEU A 207 -4.89 10.23 -11.30
N GLY A 208 -4.11 10.95 -12.11
CA GLY A 208 -4.50 11.53 -13.39
C GLY A 208 -5.51 12.67 -13.29
N VAL A 209 -6.47 12.55 -12.36
CA VAL A 209 -7.55 13.52 -12.12
C VAL A 209 -7.72 13.76 -10.63
N LYS A 210 -7.95 15.00 -10.22
CA LYS A 210 -8.35 15.39 -8.87
C LYS A 210 -9.74 16.06 -8.88
N LEU A 211 -10.47 15.89 -7.77
CA LEU A 211 -11.66 16.68 -7.50
C LEU A 211 -11.26 17.89 -6.66
N GLU A 212 -11.54 19.09 -7.15
CA GLU A 212 -11.24 20.34 -6.44
C GLU A 212 -12.40 21.33 -6.64
N ARG A 213 -13.00 21.77 -5.55
CA ARG A 213 -14.16 22.71 -5.54
C ARG A 213 -15.29 22.29 -6.48
N GLY A 214 -15.62 20.98 -6.49
CA GLY A 214 -16.67 20.41 -7.34
C GLY A 214 -16.29 20.19 -8.80
N LYS A 215 -15.06 20.57 -9.23
CA LYS A 215 -14.57 20.40 -10.59
C LYS A 215 -13.61 19.23 -10.71
N LEU A 216 -13.67 18.53 -11.83
CA LEU A 216 -12.74 17.47 -12.19
C LEU A 216 -11.59 18.08 -13.01
N LEU A 217 -10.39 18.04 -12.44
CA LEU A 217 -9.19 18.64 -13.00
C LEU A 217 -8.19 17.55 -13.35
N ALA A 218 -7.86 17.41 -14.63
CA ALA A 218 -6.83 16.51 -15.11
C ALA A 218 -5.42 17.07 -14.87
N HIS A 219 -4.47 16.17 -14.62
CA HIS A 219 -3.05 16.51 -14.61
C HIS A 219 -2.63 16.98 -16.03
N PRO A 220 -1.76 17.98 -16.16
CA PRO A 220 -1.35 18.49 -17.50
C PRO A 220 -0.73 17.41 -18.40
N ASP A 221 -0.05 16.43 -17.83
CA ASP A 221 0.57 15.31 -18.56
C ASP A 221 -0.38 14.09 -18.69
N ALA A 222 -1.65 14.24 -18.25
CA ALA A 222 -2.60 13.14 -18.33
C ALA A 222 -3.01 12.90 -19.79
N VAL A 223 -3.12 11.61 -20.13
CA VAL A 223 -3.50 11.19 -21.49
C VAL A 223 -4.91 10.62 -21.46
N ASP A 224 -5.83 11.20 -22.22
CA ASP A 224 -7.13 10.59 -22.52
C ASP A 224 -7.00 9.62 -23.69
N GLY A 225 -7.89 8.67 -23.78
CA GLY A 225 -7.95 7.69 -24.87
C GLY A 225 -8.86 6.50 -24.55
N PRO A 226 -9.11 5.64 -25.54
CA PRO A 226 -9.97 4.47 -25.36
C PRO A 226 -9.42 3.53 -24.30
N ILE A 227 -10.34 2.96 -23.48
CA ILE A 227 -10.02 1.97 -22.46
C ILE A 227 -10.51 0.62 -22.98
N PRO A 228 -9.65 -0.42 -23.01
CA PRO A 228 -10.07 -1.78 -23.36
C PRO A 228 -11.21 -2.27 -22.46
N ASN A 229 -12.16 -3.01 -23.03
CA ASN A 229 -13.28 -3.59 -22.27
C ASN A 229 -12.82 -4.81 -21.44
N ARG A 230 -11.84 -4.58 -20.57
CA ARG A 230 -11.31 -5.57 -19.63
C ARG A 230 -12.10 -5.53 -18.33
N VAL A 231 -12.31 -6.70 -17.72
CA VAL A 231 -12.88 -6.81 -16.37
C VAL A 231 -11.76 -7.19 -15.39
N THR A 232 -11.66 -6.45 -14.28
CA THR A 232 -10.74 -6.77 -13.18
C THR A 232 -11.37 -6.45 -11.84
N PHE A 233 -10.78 -6.98 -10.76
CA PHE A 233 -11.21 -6.71 -9.38
C PHE A 233 -10.20 -5.78 -8.71
N LEU A 234 -10.70 -4.75 -8.04
CA LEU A 234 -9.85 -3.79 -7.33
C LEU A 234 -9.73 -4.16 -5.87
N SER A 235 -8.51 -4.09 -5.33
CA SER A 235 -8.30 -4.15 -3.89
C SER A 235 -9.07 -3.02 -3.19
N PRO A 236 -9.62 -3.22 -1.99
CA PRO A 236 -10.18 -2.13 -1.19
C PRO A 236 -9.18 -1.00 -0.89
N PHE A 237 -7.89 -1.30 -1.01
CA PHE A 237 -6.78 -0.35 -0.81
C PHE A 237 -6.23 0.21 -2.13
N ASP A 238 -6.96 -0.01 -3.23
CA ASP A 238 -6.56 0.49 -4.54
C ASP A 238 -6.64 2.01 -4.62
N ARG A 239 -5.63 2.63 -5.18
CA ARG A 239 -5.55 4.08 -5.30
C ARG A 239 -6.63 4.68 -6.18
N LEU A 240 -7.18 3.92 -7.13
CA LEU A 240 -8.28 4.39 -7.98
C LEU A 240 -9.49 4.79 -7.14
N ILE A 241 -9.78 4.02 -6.08
CA ILE A 241 -10.99 4.16 -5.24
C ILE A 241 -10.73 4.67 -3.82
N HIS A 242 -9.46 4.92 -3.46
CA HIS A 242 -9.08 5.36 -2.12
C HIS A 242 -9.68 6.71 -1.72
N ASP A 243 -9.76 7.66 -2.66
CA ASP A 243 -10.40 8.97 -2.46
C ASP A 243 -11.90 8.84 -2.73
N ARG A 244 -12.68 8.73 -1.67
CA ARG A 244 -14.12 8.45 -1.72
C ARG A 244 -14.89 9.52 -2.48
N ALA A 245 -14.66 10.81 -2.18
CA ALA A 245 -15.35 11.92 -2.82
C ALA A 245 -15.06 11.94 -4.34
N ARG A 246 -13.79 11.69 -4.73
CA ARG A 246 -13.40 11.57 -6.12
C ARG A 246 -14.05 10.35 -6.78
N THR A 247 -14.12 9.20 -6.11
CA THR A 247 -14.75 7.99 -6.63
C THR A 247 -16.26 8.20 -6.86
N GLU A 248 -16.94 8.83 -5.92
CA GLU A 248 -18.35 9.16 -6.05
C GLU A 248 -18.58 10.16 -7.20
N ALA A 249 -17.75 11.21 -7.31
CA ALA A 249 -17.84 12.19 -8.41
C ALA A 249 -17.59 11.57 -9.78
N LEU A 250 -16.66 10.61 -9.89
CA LEU A 250 -16.30 9.96 -11.16
C LEU A 250 -17.33 8.89 -11.57
N TRP A 251 -17.79 8.06 -10.64
CA TRP A 251 -18.57 6.86 -10.98
C TRP A 251 -19.95 6.80 -10.37
N ASN A 252 -20.33 7.76 -9.52
CA ASN A 252 -21.53 7.66 -8.67
C ASN A 252 -21.53 6.32 -7.88
N PHE A 253 -20.34 5.91 -7.42
CA PHE A 253 -20.10 4.62 -6.81
C PHE A 253 -19.71 4.82 -5.33
N TYR A 254 -20.67 4.58 -4.46
CA TYR A 254 -20.45 4.64 -3.02
C TYR A 254 -19.73 3.38 -2.56
N TYR A 255 -18.49 3.50 -2.09
CA TYR A 255 -17.69 2.37 -1.63
C TYR A 255 -17.12 2.61 -0.23
N ARG A 256 -17.38 1.65 0.66
CA ARG A 256 -16.82 1.59 2.01
C ARG A 256 -16.43 0.14 2.31
N LEU A 257 -15.28 -0.05 2.92
CA LEU A 257 -14.87 -1.36 3.41
C LEU A 257 -15.53 -1.60 4.76
N GLU A 258 -16.34 -2.66 4.86
CA GLU A 258 -17.22 -2.92 6.02
C GLU A 258 -16.61 -3.86 7.05
N MET A 259 -15.31 -4.13 6.98
CA MET A 259 -14.62 -5.03 7.89
C MET A 259 -14.74 -4.67 9.39
N TYR A 260 -14.89 -3.39 9.69
CA TYR A 260 -15.09 -2.90 11.07
C TYR A 260 -16.58 -2.74 11.44
N VAL A 261 -17.48 -2.97 10.50
CA VAL A 261 -18.92 -2.91 10.72
C VAL A 261 -19.38 -4.25 11.29
N PRO A 262 -20.19 -4.28 12.37
CA PRO A 262 -20.78 -5.52 12.88
C PRO A 262 -21.52 -6.28 11.79
N LYS A 263 -21.41 -7.62 11.76
CA LYS A 263 -21.95 -8.47 10.68
C LYS A 263 -23.40 -8.16 10.29
N LEU A 264 -24.26 -7.96 11.28
CA LEU A 264 -25.69 -7.67 11.07
C LEU A 264 -26.00 -6.26 10.50
N LYS A 265 -25.02 -5.37 10.47
CA LYS A 265 -25.16 -3.99 9.98
C LYS A 265 -24.44 -3.77 8.63
N ARG A 266 -23.83 -4.82 8.07
CA ARG A 266 -23.16 -4.71 6.77
C ARG A 266 -24.20 -4.71 5.67
N GLU A 267 -24.01 -3.82 4.72
CA GLU A 267 -24.84 -3.73 3.51
C GLU A 267 -24.44 -4.81 2.51
N TYR A 268 -23.14 -5.07 2.38
CA TYR A 268 -22.63 -6.07 1.47
C TYR A 268 -21.97 -7.24 2.20
N SER A 269 -20.71 -7.09 2.64
CA SER A 269 -20.00 -8.13 3.38
C SER A 269 -18.68 -7.62 3.99
N TYR A 270 -17.87 -8.56 4.51
CA TYR A 270 -16.63 -8.26 5.24
C TYR A 270 -15.55 -7.65 4.34
N TYR A 271 -15.30 -8.24 3.15
CA TYR A 271 -14.20 -7.85 2.28
C TYR A 271 -14.61 -7.94 0.80
N VAL A 272 -15.30 -6.94 0.33
CA VAL A 272 -15.77 -6.88 -1.05
C VAL A 272 -14.83 -6.09 -1.95
N LEU A 273 -14.62 -6.57 -3.17
CA LEU A 273 -13.78 -5.97 -4.18
C LEU A 273 -14.66 -5.27 -5.22
N PRO A 274 -14.44 -3.99 -5.56
CA PRO A 274 -15.10 -3.37 -6.69
C PRO A 274 -14.75 -4.07 -8.01
N ILE A 275 -15.73 -4.17 -8.90
CA ILE A 275 -15.58 -4.72 -10.26
C ILE A 275 -15.41 -3.54 -11.21
N LEU A 276 -14.22 -3.42 -11.80
CA LEU A 276 -13.96 -2.46 -12.89
C LEU A 276 -14.12 -3.16 -14.23
N ARG A 277 -14.94 -2.58 -15.13
CA ARG A 277 -15.08 -2.98 -16.54
C ARG A 277 -14.79 -1.79 -17.44
N GLY A 278 -13.71 -1.85 -18.19
CA GLY A 278 -13.25 -0.69 -18.95
C GLY A 278 -13.02 0.49 -18.01
N ASP A 279 -13.75 1.58 -18.20
CA ASP A 279 -13.71 2.79 -17.38
C ASP A 279 -14.87 2.91 -16.37
N LYS A 280 -15.62 1.80 -16.11
CA LYS A 280 -16.82 1.80 -15.26
C LYS A 280 -16.68 0.88 -14.05
N LEU A 281 -17.05 1.36 -12.87
CA LEU A 281 -17.29 0.52 -11.70
C LEU A 281 -18.71 -0.06 -11.83
N VAL A 282 -18.80 -1.36 -12.08
CA VAL A 282 -20.07 -2.02 -12.47
C VAL A 282 -20.67 -2.88 -11.37
N GLY A 283 -20.01 -3.00 -10.24
CA GLY A 283 -20.49 -3.81 -9.11
C GLY A 283 -19.41 -4.12 -8.10
N ARG A 284 -19.73 -5.08 -7.25
CA ARG A 284 -18.89 -5.60 -6.17
C ARG A 284 -18.93 -7.11 -6.14
N ILE A 285 -17.84 -7.72 -5.67
CA ILE A 285 -17.74 -9.17 -5.51
C ILE A 285 -17.01 -9.49 -4.20
N GLU A 286 -17.42 -10.53 -3.50
CA GLU A 286 -16.68 -11.08 -2.36
C GLU A 286 -16.08 -12.45 -2.72
N PRO A 287 -14.87 -12.49 -3.27
CA PRO A 287 -14.11 -13.72 -3.40
C PRO A 287 -13.38 -14.03 -2.11
N VAL A 288 -13.26 -15.30 -1.79
CA VAL A 288 -12.51 -15.81 -0.64
C VAL A 288 -11.62 -16.96 -1.09
N TRP A 289 -10.33 -16.87 -0.79
CA TRP A 289 -9.38 -17.94 -1.10
C TRP A 289 -9.35 -18.98 0.02
N ASP A 290 -9.89 -20.17 -0.24
CA ASP A 290 -9.76 -21.31 0.67
C ASP A 290 -8.40 -21.98 0.45
N ARG A 291 -7.43 -21.61 1.30
CA ARG A 291 -6.05 -22.11 1.18
C ARG A 291 -5.91 -23.61 1.41
N LYS A 292 -6.85 -24.24 2.14
CA LYS A 292 -6.82 -25.69 2.41
C LYS A 292 -7.34 -26.48 1.22
N ALA A 293 -8.40 -25.98 0.60
CA ALA A 293 -8.99 -26.60 -0.58
C ALA A 293 -8.26 -26.22 -1.88
N GLY A 294 -7.51 -25.10 -1.89
CA GLY A 294 -6.91 -24.56 -3.11
C GLY A 294 -7.95 -23.98 -4.07
N GLU A 295 -9.07 -23.46 -3.55
CA GLU A 295 -10.22 -23.03 -4.36
C GLU A 295 -10.60 -21.58 -4.05
N LEU A 296 -11.06 -20.88 -5.09
CA LEU A 296 -11.63 -19.53 -4.99
C LEU A 296 -13.15 -19.60 -4.87
N LYS A 297 -13.69 -19.34 -3.70
CA LYS A 297 -15.12 -19.27 -3.43
C LYS A 297 -15.64 -17.85 -3.65
N VAL A 298 -16.87 -17.69 -4.13
CA VAL A 298 -17.55 -16.41 -4.27
C VAL A 298 -18.78 -16.40 -3.37
N ASN A 299 -18.75 -15.56 -2.32
CA ASN A 299 -19.84 -15.46 -1.36
C ASN A 299 -20.99 -14.58 -1.89
N GLY A 300 -20.69 -13.61 -2.76
CA GLY A 300 -21.70 -12.73 -3.34
C GLY A 300 -21.18 -11.86 -4.47
N ILE A 301 -22.09 -11.44 -5.35
CA ILE A 301 -21.86 -10.45 -6.40
C ILE A 301 -23.03 -9.49 -6.40
N TRP A 302 -22.73 -8.19 -6.33
CA TRP A 302 -23.75 -7.10 -6.35
C TRP A 302 -23.45 -6.19 -7.53
N TRP A 303 -24.42 -6.02 -8.41
CA TRP A 303 -24.25 -5.26 -9.64
C TRP A 303 -24.86 -3.85 -9.55
N GLU A 304 -24.14 -2.89 -10.11
CA GLU A 304 -24.65 -1.55 -10.37
C GLU A 304 -25.32 -1.54 -11.76
N GLY A 305 -26.56 -2.00 -11.82
CA GLY A 305 -27.32 -2.12 -13.08
C GLY A 305 -27.29 -3.54 -13.69
N LYS A 306 -27.12 -3.65 -15.02
CA LYS A 306 -27.20 -4.96 -15.70
C LYS A 306 -26.04 -5.88 -15.28
N PRO A 307 -26.33 -7.13 -14.87
CA PRO A 307 -25.33 -8.12 -14.60
C PRO A 307 -24.38 -8.35 -15.80
N GLY A 308 -23.18 -8.73 -15.49
CA GLY A 308 -22.16 -9.05 -16.49
C GLY A 308 -21.38 -10.31 -16.12
N SER A 309 -20.49 -10.77 -17.01
CA SER A 309 -19.65 -11.93 -16.74
C SER A 309 -18.38 -11.55 -15.98
N VAL A 310 -18.09 -12.29 -14.91
CA VAL A 310 -16.83 -12.24 -14.14
C VAL A 310 -16.09 -13.58 -14.19
N THR A 311 -16.55 -14.53 -15.01
CA THR A 311 -16.00 -15.90 -15.08
C THR A 311 -14.52 -15.90 -15.45
N ARG A 312 -14.14 -15.11 -16.46
CA ARG A 312 -12.74 -15.04 -16.91
C ARG A 312 -11.82 -14.46 -15.83
N PRO A 313 -12.06 -13.26 -15.26
CA PRO A 313 -11.18 -12.72 -14.22
C PRO A 313 -11.17 -13.58 -12.95
N LEU A 314 -12.25 -14.30 -12.60
CA LEU A 314 -12.24 -15.25 -11.48
C LEU A 314 -11.29 -16.41 -11.74
N ARG A 315 -11.33 -17.03 -12.93
CA ARG A 315 -10.41 -18.11 -13.30
C ARG A 315 -8.94 -17.64 -13.36
N GLU A 316 -8.69 -16.42 -13.81
CA GLU A 316 -7.36 -15.82 -13.85
C GLU A 316 -6.84 -15.57 -12.42
N LEU A 317 -7.70 -15.06 -11.52
CA LEU A 317 -7.38 -14.83 -10.11
C LEU A 317 -7.08 -16.15 -9.39
N GLU A 318 -7.94 -17.17 -9.57
CA GLU A 318 -7.78 -18.48 -8.96
C GLU A 318 -6.47 -19.17 -9.36
N ARG A 319 -6.16 -19.18 -10.66
CA ARG A 319 -4.89 -19.74 -11.17
C ARG A 319 -3.67 -19.03 -10.57
N TRP A 320 -3.73 -17.70 -10.47
CA TRP A 320 -2.64 -16.94 -9.87
C TRP A 320 -2.53 -17.18 -8.36
N LEU A 321 -3.64 -17.37 -7.65
CA LEU A 321 -3.64 -17.73 -6.22
C LEU A 321 -3.08 -19.14 -5.99
N ALA A 322 -3.36 -20.09 -6.87
CA ALA A 322 -2.88 -21.45 -6.78
C ALA A 322 -1.39 -21.61 -7.12
N SER A 323 -0.81 -20.69 -7.90
CA SER A 323 0.62 -20.71 -8.28
C SER A 323 1.55 -20.08 -7.24
N SER A 324 1.08 -19.81 -5.99
CA SER A 324 1.80 -18.97 -5.05
C SER A 324 2.08 -19.67 -3.72
#